data_ba004f0822e95bb19af643e80b944714
#
_entry.id   ba004f0822e95bb19af643e80b944714
#
_cell.length_a   1.000
_cell.length_b   1.000
_cell.length_c   1.000
_cell.angle_alpha   90.00
_cell.angle_beta   90.00
_cell.angle_gamma   90.00
#
_symmetry.space_group_name_H-M   'P 1'
#
loop_
_entity.id
_entity.type
_entity.pdbx_description
1 polymer ?
#
loop_
_entity_poly.entity_id
_entity_poly.type
_entity_poly.pdbx_seq_one_letter_code
_entity_poly.pdbx_strand_id
1 'polypeptide(L)'
;MTRKPGLLAHKLILLALVLSASVTLAYAQGKPIAQLVKTDGKFTFMVDGKPFIILGGQVNNDSAFPDRMERAWPKLKAMNVNAVEYPVYWNEIEREEGKFDFSDFDKILQQARAQNLRVVMLWFGAYKNGAMDWAPNWVKSDVTRFPRVLDSGGKPIRVLSPHSRTTLEADKKAYVAMMTHLRQVDEADRTVILMQVENESGLLGSIRDYSPESTKLFNGPVPASLVAALKKQPGTWTEVFGSRLAEESFTAYYLSSYINEIARAGKQIYPLATYVNTWEGGEDTADAFDSFDRAGEGYPSGGPVSHMLDLWKASAPDIDILSADTSVQPFVNFRMINARYVRPDNPYWSPEAGRTMSGARAFFYALAEYPAIGFGAYGVDGGSGSELAANYVDLGADYRMVNATMPAIIDLQASGKLKAAVADDVIRGKNLIFDRYHLLVRFLAAPNSLTQPPTPAPQSPAFASPPQAPAPAARVLVGELGPDEFLIMGFNAAVDFRPTVGSGFTAAQFLQVEEGVYENGVWKTTNVGRTYQGSFTPPSISLTAQGSIYRVKLMRY
;
A
#
# COMPACT_ATOMS: atom_id res chain seq x y z
N MET A 1 -47.97 53.38 -35.46
CA MET A 1 -46.57 53.14 -35.06
C MET A 1 -46.51 51.95 -34.07
N THR A 2 -46.35 50.75 -34.60
CA THR A 2 -46.33 49.48 -33.81
C THR A 2 -44.90 49.04 -33.65
N ARG A 3 -44.40 49.11 -32.42
CA ARG A 3 -43.05 48.55 -32.03
C ARG A 3 -43.09 47.01 -31.95
N LYS A 4 -42.27 46.37 -32.73
CA LYS A 4 -42.02 44.93 -32.63
C LYS A 4 -41.22 44.66 -31.35
N PRO A 5 -41.56 43.65 -30.53
CA PRO A 5 -40.71 43.22 -29.39
C PRO A 5 -39.61 42.28 -29.88
N GLY A 6 -38.47 42.50 -29.33
CA GLY A 6 -37.19 42.29 -29.72
C GLY A 6 -36.59 40.88 -29.77
N LEU A 7 -35.60 40.86 -30.59
CA LEU A 7 -34.61 39.82 -30.81
C LEU A 7 -33.79 39.42 -29.54
N LEU A 8 -33.91 40.17 -28.43
CA LEU A 8 -33.15 39.93 -27.19
C LEU A 8 -33.70 38.78 -26.35
N ALA A 9 -35.01 38.53 -26.37
CA ALA A 9 -35.62 37.46 -25.60
C ALA A 9 -35.25 36.05 -26.11
N HIS A 10 -35.09 35.91 -27.43
CA HIS A 10 -34.72 34.61 -28.03
C HIS A 10 -33.25 34.22 -27.77
N LYS A 11 -32.34 35.18 -27.65
CA LYS A 11 -30.93 34.91 -27.33
C LYS A 11 -30.72 34.50 -25.87
N LEU A 12 -31.51 35.03 -24.95
CA LEU A 12 -31.46 34.66 -23.53
C LEU A 12 -32.04 33.26 -23.26
N ILE A 13 -33.11 32.88 -24.00
CA ILE A 13 -33.71 31.55 -23.89
C ILE A 13 -32.78 30.47 -24.48
N LEU A 14 -32.09 30.75 -25.59
CA LEU A 14 -31.11 29.82 -26.16
C LEU A 14 -29.87 29.65 -25.27
N LEU A 15 -29.42 30.74 -24.62
CA LEU A 15 -28.28 30.68 -23.71
C LEU A 15 -28.61 29.91 -22.42
N ALA A 16 -29.82 30.04 -21.89
CA ALA A 16 -30.30 29.28 -20.74
C ALA A 16 -30.50 27.79 -21.06
N LEU A 17 -30.95 27.44 -22.27
CA LEU A 17 -31.08 26.05 -22.72
C LEU A 17 -29.72 25.38 -22.98
N VAL A 18 -28.73 26.12 -23.48
CA VAL A 18 -27.36 25.57 -23.66
C VAL A 18 -26.66 25.39 -22.31
N LEU A 19 -26.84 26.33 -21.36
CA LEU A 19 -26.31 26.14 -20.00
C LEU A 19 -27.00 24.99 -19.24
N SER A 20 -28.33 24.82 -19.39
CA SER A 20 -29.04 23.71 -18.77
C SER A 20 -28.68 22.35 -19.39
N ALA A 21 -28.43 22.30 -20.71
CA ALA A 21 -27.97 21.09 -21.39
C ALA A 21 -26.52 20.72 -20.98
N SER A 22 -25.67 21.70 -20.76
CA SER A 22 -24.29 21.47 -20.30
C SER A 22 -24.24 20.98 -18.84
N VAL A 23 -25.11 21.44 -17.97
CA VAL A 23 -25.23 20.99 -16.59
C VAL A 23 -25.84 19.58 -16.52
N THR A 24 -26.82 19.25 -17.37
CA THR A 24 -27.42 17.90 -17.43
C THR A 24 -26.48 16.86 -18.04
N LEU A 25 -25.60 17.25 -18.97
CA LEU A 25 -24.57 16.36 -19.50
C LEU A 25 -23.46 16.05 -18.47
N ALA A 26 -23.16 16.95 -17.53
CA ALA A 26 -22.22 16.72 -16.46
C ALA A 26 -22.74 15.72 -15.38
N TYR A 27 -24.07 15.61 -15.24
CA TYR A 27 -24.69 14.63 -14.33
C TYR A 27 -24.87 13.22 -14.92
N ALA A 28 -24.61 13.04 -16.21
CA ALA A 28 -24.75 11.75 -16.92
C ALA A 28 -23.42 11.00 -17.08
N GLN A 29 -22.28 11.58 -16.71
CA GLN A 29 -21.03 10.84 -16.64
C GLN A 29 -20.96 10.12 -15.31
N GLY A 30 -21.00 8.75 -15.36
CA GLY A 30 -20.76 7.91 -14.19
C GLY A 30 -19.44 8.26 -13.48
N LYS A 31 -19.28 7.81 -12.25
CA LYS A 31 -18.03 8.03 -11.49
C LYS A 31 -16.81 7.62 -12.33
N PRO A 32 -15.74 8.43 -12.40
CA PRO A 32 -14.54 8.02 -13.09
C PRO A 32 -13.90 6.81 -12.41
N ILE A 33 -13.29 5.95 -13.22
CA ILE A 33 -12.55 4.81 -12.70
C ILE A 33 -11.35 5.28 -11.86
N ALA A 34 -11.00 4.51 -10.83
CA ALA A 34 -9.82 4.80 -10.03
C ALA A 34 -8.56 4.65 -10.89
N GLN A 35 -7.61 5.56 -10.75
CA GLN A 35 -6.42 5.61 -11.60
C GLN A 35 -5.22 6.23 -10.89
N LEU A 36 -4.03 5.86 -11.35
CA LEU A 36 -2.78 6.51 -10.99
C LEU A 36 -2.52 7.68 -11.92
N VAL A 37 -2.27 8.85 -11.36
CA VAL A 37 -1.89 10.06 -12.10
C VAL A 37 -0.48 10.44 -11.70
N LYS A 38 0.38 10.69 -12.70
CA LYS A 38 1.75 11.15 -12.48
C LYS A 38 1.88 12.60 -12.88
N THR A 39 2.24 13.47 -11.93
CA THR A 39 2.48 14.90 -12.17
C THR A 39 3.84 15.28 -11.56
N ASP A 40 4.71 15.91 -12.35
CA ASP A 40 6.06 16.34 -11.91
C ASP A 40 6.87 15.22 -11.22
N GLY A 41 6.76 14.00 -11.77
CA GLY A 41 7.47 12.82 -11.26
C GLY A 41 6.86 12.15 -10.03
N LYS A 42 5.79 12.71 -9.45
CA LYS A 42 5.09 12.17 -8.29
C LYS A 42 3.79 11.49 -8.71
N PHE A 43 3.42 10.43 -7.98
CA PHE A 43 2.20 9.70 -8.21
C PHE A 43 1.11 10.12 -7.22
N THR A 44 -0.11 10.23 -7.72
CA THR A 44 -1.33 10.44 -6.93
C THR A 44 -2.35 9.39 -7.33
N PHE A 45 -2.94 8.72 -6.37
CA PHE A 45 -4.04 7.81 -6.61
C PHE A 45 -5.36 8.58 -6.59
N MET A 46 -6.17 8.41 -7.62
CA MET A 46 -7.43 9.13 -7.80
C MET A 46 -8.59 8.16 -7.67
N VAL A 47 -9.56 8.48 -6.82
CA VAL A 47 -10.83 7.75 -6.65
C VAL A 47 -11.98 8.73 -6.80
N ASP A 48 -12.99 8.41 -7.59
CA ASP A 48 -14.11 9.31 -7.93
C ASP A 48 -13.64 10.69 -8.45
N GLY A 49 -12.50 10.72 -9.15
CA GLY A 49 -11.89 11.95 -9.64
C GLY A 49 -11.22 12.83 -8.59
N LYS A 50 -11.04 12.35 -7.37
CA LYS A 50 -10.38 13.07 -6.27
C LYS A 50 -9.14 12.34 -5.79
N PRO A 51 -8.10 13.06 -5.35
CA PRO A 51 -6.95 12.45 -4.71
C PRO A 51 -7.35 11.64 -3.48
N PHE A 52 -6.74 10.47 -3.32
CA PHE A 52 -7.09 9.49 -2.30
C PHE A 52 -5.86 8.77 -1.76
N ILE A 53 -5.78 8.59 -0.45
CA ILE A 53 -4.81 7.71 0.21
C ILE A 53 -5.57 6.46 0.68
N ILE A 54 -5.12 5.29 0.26
CA ILE A 54 -5.71 4.02 0.70
C ILE A 54 -5.27 3.76 2.15
N LEU A 55 -6.22 3.75 3.06
CA LEU A 55 -6.06 3.29 4.44
C LEU A 55 -6.64 1.87 4.48
N GLY A 56 -5.81 0.91 4.10
CA GLY A 56 -6.22 -0.46 3.81
C GLY A 56 -6.24 -1.36 5.04
N GLY A 57 -7.13 -2.32 5.02
CA GLY A 57 -7.13 -3.44 5.95
C GLY A 57 -7.33 -4.74 5.19
N GLN A 58 -6.30 -5.58 5.15
CA GLN A 58 -6.36 -6.88 4.49
C GLN A 58 -6.84 -7.94 5.47
N VAL A 59 -7.83 -8.72 5.06
CA VAL A 59 -8.25 -9.92 5.78
C VAL A 59 -7.27 -11.07 5.54
N ASN A 60 -7.30 -12.08 6.38
CA ASN A 60 -6.44 -13.26 6.19
C ASN A 60 -6.75 -13.97 4.88
N ASN A 61 -5.78 -14.74 4.40
CA ASN A 61 -5.77 -15.42 3.11
C ASN A 61 -6.97 -16.35 2.86
N ASP A 62 -7.62 -16.82 3.91
CA ASP A 62 -8.76 -17.75 3.85
C ASP A 62 -10.08 -17.13 4.37
N SER A 63 -10.13 -15.81 4.54
CA SER A 63 -11.26 -15.13 5.19
C SER A 63 -12.30 -14.54 4.24
N ALA A 64 -12.07 -14.54 2.93
CA ALA A 64 -13.00 -13.94 1.97
C ALA A 64 -14.20 -14.85 1.65
N PHE A 65 -14.96 -15.18 2.67
CA PHE A 65 -16.25 -15.83 2.57
C PHE A 65 -17.29 -14.98 3.30
N PRO A 66 -18.54 -14.88 2.80
CA PRO A 66 -19.54 -13.94 3.32
C PRO A 66 -19.75 -14.00 4.83
N ASP A 67 -19.81 -15.21 5.41
CA ASP A 67 -19.98 -15.43 6.85
C ASP A 67 -18.76 -15.05 7.68
N ARG A 68 -17.56 -15.23 7.14
CA ARG A 68 -16.30 -14.80 7.79
C ARG A 68 -16.16 -13.28 7.71
N MET A 69 -16.50 -12.69 6.57
CA MET A 69 -16.48 -11.24 6.38
C MET A 69 -17.46 -10.52 7.33
N GLU A 70 -18.63 -11.11 7.66
CA GLU A 70 -19.51 -10.54 8.68
C GLU A 70 -18.82 -10.32 10.03
N ARG A 71 -17.90 -11.19 10.41
CA ARG A 71 -17.09 -11.06 11.63
C ARG A 71 -15.90 -10.09 11.48
N ALA A 72 -15.44 -9.87 10.25
CA ALA A 72 -14.32 -8.97 9.95
C ALA A 72 -14.73 -7.48 9.94
N TRP A 73 -15.95 -7.15 9.45
CA TRP A 73 -16.39 -5.76 9.29
C TRP A 73 -16.30 -4.91 10.56
N PRO A 74 -16.71 -5.37 11.75
CA PRO A 74 -16.57 -4.58 12.97
C PRO A 74 -15.11 -4.24 13.29
N LYS A 75 -14.16 -5.15 13.00
CA LYS A 75 -12.72 -4.95 13.23
C LYS A 75 -12.12 -3.95 12.25
N LEU A 76 -12.46 -4.09 10.97
CA LEU A 76 -12.09 -3.14 9.92
C LEU A 76 -12.59 -1.73 10.25
N LYS A 77 -13.83 -1.60 10.69
CA LYS A 77 -14.40 -0.32 11.12
C LYS A 77 -13.68 0.27 12.35
N ALA A 78 -13.39 -0.55 13.34
CA ALA A 78 -12.65 -0.12 14.53
C ALA A 78 -11.23 0.37 14.20
N MET A 79 -10.64 -0.16 13.13
CA MET A 79 -9.34 0.25 12.61
C MET A 79 -9.40 1.53 11.76
N ASN A 80 -10.59 2.08 11.49
CA ASN A 80 -10.79 3.30 10.69
C ASN A 80 -10.26 3.17 9.24
N VAL A 81 -10.33 1.98 8.65
CA VAL A 81 -9.98 1.79 7.23
C VAL A 81 -10.96 2.52 6.31
N ASN A 82 -10.51 2.93 5.13
CA ASN A 82 -11.35 3.43 4.04
C ASN A 82 -11.43 2.46 2.86
N ALA A 83 -10.60 1.42 2.90
CA ALA A 83 -10.62 0.33 1.93
C ALA A 83 -10.40 -1.02 2.63
N VAL A 84 -11.08 -2.06 2.16
CA VAL A 84 -10.83 -3.45 2.54
C VAL A 84 -10.06 -4.14 1.42
N GLU A 85 -9.09 -4.96 1.80
CA GLU A 85 -8.35 -5.82 0.90
C GLU A 85 -8.80 -7.26 1.14
N TYR A 86 -9.32 -7.93 0.10
CA TYR A 86 -9.74 -9.32 0.22
C TYR A 86 -9.49 -10.12 -1.06
N PRO A 87 -9.14 -11.42 -0.92
CA PRO A 87 -8.90 -12.30 -2.04
C PRO A 87 -10.18 -12.75 -2.75
N VAL A 88 -10.05 -12.99 -4.04
CA VAL A 88 -10.96 -13.79 -4.86
C VAL A 88 -10.20 -15.02 -5.31
N TYR A 89 -10.75 -16.19 -5.04
CA TYR A 89 -10.08 -17.47 -5.21
C TYR A 89 -10.49 -18.14 -6.52
N TRP A 90 -9.53 -18.49 -7.35
CA TRP A 90 -9.82 -19.20 -8.61
C TRP A 90 -10.59 -20.51 -8.38
N ASN A 91 -10.16 -21.34 -7.41
CA ASN A 91 -10.82 -22.60 -7.09
C ASN A 91 -12.26 -22.45 -6.59
N GLU A 92 -12.63 -21.30 -6.05
CA GLU A 92 -14.00 -21.05 -5.55
C GLU A 92 -14.91 -20.55 -6.67
N ILE A 93 -14.41 -19.68 -7.54
CA ILE A 93 -15.23 -19.15 -8.63
C ILE A 93 -15.33 -20.10 -9.83
N GLU A 94 -14.40 -21.06 -10.02
CA GLU A 94 -14.40 -22.03 -11.11
C GLU A 94 -14.12 -23.45 -10.57
N ARG A 95 -15.02 -23.94 -9.70
CA ARG A 95 -14.92 -25.30 -9.12
C ARG A 95 -14.95 -26.41 -10.18
N GLU A 96 -15.71 -26.19 -11.27
CA GLU A 96 -15.77 -27.03 -12.46
C GLU A 96 -15.30 -26.22 -13.66
N GLU A 97 -14.46 -26.80 -14.53
CA GLU A 97 -13.89 -26.13 -15.69
C GLU A 97 -14.97 -25.45 -16.56
N GLY A 98 -14.85 -24.15 -16.74
CA GLY A 98 -15.75 -23.33 -17.55
C GLY A 98 -17.07 -22.95 -16.89
N LYS A 99 -17.31 -23.34 -15.63
CA LYS A 99 -18.50 -22.95 -14.88
C LYS A 99 -18.11 -21.98 -13.77
N PHE A 100 -18.55 -20.73 -13.92
CA PHE A 100 -18.22 -19.65 -13.00
C PHE A 100 -19.35 -19.34 -12.04
N ASP A 101 -19.04 -19.22 -10.75
CA ASP A 101 -19.93 -18.78 -9.66
C ASP A 101 -19.34 -17.59 -8.92
N PHE A 102 -19.96 -16.44 -9.04
CA PHE A 102 -19.52 -15.19 -8.40
C PHE A 102 -20.40 -14.82 -7.18
N SER A 103 -21.27 -15.71 -6.72
CA SER A 103 -22.26 -15.41 -5.70
C SER A 103 -21.67 -14.94 -4.37
N ASP A 104 -20.56 -15.51 -3.93
CA ASP A 104 -19.88 -15.10 -2.71
C ASP A 104 -19.16 -13.77 -2.89
N PHE A 105 -18.53 -13.56 -4.04
CA PHE A 105 -17.94 -12.25 -4.39
C PHE A 105 -18.99 -11.14 -4.35
N ASP A 106 -20.15 -11.34 -4.98
CA ASP A 106 -21.23 -10.35 -5.02
C ASP A 106 -21.74 -9.99 -3.62
N LYS A 107 -21.89 -10.97 -2.75
CA LYS A 107 -22.29 -10.74 -1.35
C LYS A 107 -21.26 -9.92 -0.59
N ILE A 108 -19.97 -10.26 -0.72
CA ILE A 108 -18.88 -9.52 -0.05
C ILE A 108 -18.79 -8.09 -0.58
N LEU A 109 -18.92 -7.89 -1.90
CA LEU A 109 -18.93 -6.57 -2.50
C LEU A 109 -20.11 -5.71 -2.00
N GLN A 110 -21.30 -6.30 -1.88
CA GLN A 110 -22.47 -5.64 -1.29
C GLN A 110 -22.24 -5.29 0.20
N GLN A 111 -21.65 -6.20 0.97
CA GLN A 111 -21.29 -5.94 2.37
C GLN A 111 -20.29 -4.77 2.48
N ALA A 112 -19.25 -4.72 1.62
CA ALA A 112 -18.28 -3.62 1.60
C ALA A 112 -18.97 -2.26 1.30
N ARG A 113 -19.90 -2.24 0.33
CA ARG A 113 -20.72 -1.05 0.03
C ARG A 113 -21.56 -0.60 1.22
N ALA A 114 -22.17 -1.56 1.93
CA ALA A 114 -22.96 -1.26 3.12
C ALA A 114 -22.11 -0.65 4.26
N GLN A 115 -20.81 -0.96 4.31
CA GLN A 115 -19.85 -0.34 5.23
C GLN A 115 -19.26 0.97 4.69
N ASN A 116 -19.63 1.41 3.48
CA ASN A 116 -19.05 2.57 2.80
C ASN A 116 -17.51 2.46 2.60
N LEU A 117 -17.05 1.25 2.30
CA LEU A 117 -15.64 0.97 2.05
C LEU A 117 -15.37 0.79 0.56
N ARG A 118 -14.17 1.21 0.12
CA ARG A 118 -13.59 0.80 -1.15
C ARG A 118 -12.99 -0.60 -1.03
N VAL A 119 -12.69 -1.19 -2.17
CA VAL A 119 -12.15 -2.55 -2.25
C VAL A 119 -10.85 -2.54 -3.04
N VAL A 120 -9.82 -3.13 -2.46
CA VAL A 120 -8.63 -3.62 -3.17
C VAL A 120 -8.82 -5.12 -3.33
N MET A 121 -8.95 -5.58 -4.57
CA MET A 121 -9.24 -6.97 -4.87
C MET A 121 -7.96 -7.74 -5.15
N LEU A 122 -7.79 -8.91 -4.54
CA LEU A 122 -6.60 -9.75 -4.68
C LEU A 122 -6.97 -11.00 -5.49
N TRP A 123 -6.36 -11.19 -6.66
CA TRP A 123 -6.54 -12.40 -7.44
C TRP A 123 -5.61 -13.50 -6.95
N PHE A 124 -6.17 -14.54 -6.32
CA PHE A 124 -5.45 -15.76 -5.96
C PHE A 124 -5.71 -16.82 -7.03
N GLY A 125 -4.86 -16.81 -8.07
CA GLY A 125 -4.93 -17.66 -9.24
C GLY A 125 -3.99 -18.86 -9.16
N ALA A 126 -3.07 -18.94 -10.12
CA ALA A 126 -2.11 -20.03 -10.23
C ALA A 126 -0.98 -19.96 -9.19
N TYR A 127 -0.65 -18.75 -8.69
CA TYR A 127 0.48 -18.53 -7.79
C TYR A 127 0.05 -17.83 -6.51
N LYS A 128 0.31 -18.45 -5.37
CA LYS A 128 0.14 -17.89 -4.03
C LYS A 128 1.26 -18.38 -3.12
N ASN A 129 2.07 -17.46 -2.57
CA ASN A 129 3.20 -17.77 -1.68
C ASN A 129 4.16 -18.82 -2.28
N GLY A 130 4.46 -18.67 -3.57
CA GLY A 130 5.30 -19.62 -4.29
C GLY A 130 4.71 -21.03 -4.46
N ALA A 131 3.38 -21.17 -4.36
CA ALA A 131 2.65 -22.42 -4.51
C ALA A 131 1.34 -22.23 -5.32
N MET A 132 0.66 -23.35 -5.66
CA MET A 132 -0.57 -23.36 -6.47
C MET A 132 -1.83 -23.65 -5.64
N ASP A 133 -1.90 -23.23 -4.40
CA ASP A 133 -2.92 -23.68 -3.46
C ASP A 133 -4.34 -23.31 -3.87
N TRP A 134 -4.52 -22.19 -4.55
CA TRP A 134 -5.82 -21.69 -4.96
C TRP A 134 -6.20 -22.04 -6.41
N ALA A 135 -5.34 -22.75 -7.15
CA ALA A 135 -5.75 -23.33 -8.42
C ALA A 135 -6.87 -24.38 -8.22
N PRO A 136 -7.84 -24.51 -9.12
CA PRO A 136 -8.94 -25.47 -9.00
C PRO A 136 -8.47 -26.92 -8.98
N ASN A 137 -9.30 -27.81 -8.41
CA ASN A 137 -8.98 -29.24 -8.34
C ASN A 137 -8.81 -29.88 -9.73
N TRP A 138 -9.57 -29.44 -10.73
CA TRP A 138 -9.43 -29.94 -12.09
C TRP A 138 -8.09 -29.54 -12.74
N VAL A 139 -7.49 -28.39 -12.33
CA VAL A 139 -6.09 -28.03 -12.69
C VAL A 139 -5.10 -28.88 -11.90
N LYS A 140 -5.29 -29.00 -10.58
CA LYS A 140 -4.37 -29.73 -9.70
C LYS A 140 -4.29 -31.22 -10.02
N SER A 141 -5.33 -31.84 -10.49
CA SER A 141 -5.40 -33.28 -10.76
C SER A 141 -4.91 -33.69 -12.16
N ASP A 142 -4.91 -32.78 -13.13
CA ASP A 142 -4.48 -33.08 -14.51
C ASP A 142 -3.04 -32.58 -14.75
N VAL A 143 -2.08 -33.36 -14.28
CA VAL A 143 -0.65 -33.03 -14.40
C VAL A 143 -0.11 -33.05 -15.81
N THR A 144 -0.86 -33.65 -16.75
CA THR A 144 -0.50 -33.68 -18.17
C THR A 144 -0.83 -32.37 -18.87
N ARG A 145 -2.01 -31.84 -18.62
CA ARG A 145 -2.42 -30.53 -19.14
C ARG A 145 -1.75 -29.37 -18.40
N PHE A 146 -1.55 -29.53 -17.08
CA PHE A 146 -1.04 -28.49 -16.17
C PHE A 146 0.24 -28.97 -15.48
N PRO A 147 1.37 -28.94 -16.20
CA PRO A 147 2.63 -29.49 -15.70
C PRO A 147 3.12 -28.70 -14.49
N ARG A 148 3.77 -29.43 -13.57
CA ARG A 148 4.46 -28.88 -12.41
C ARG A 148 5.86 -28.42 -12.78
N VAL A 149 6.36 -27.47 -12.03
CA VAL A 149 7.80 -27.19 -11.97
C VAL A 149 8.53 -28.44 -11.50
N LEU A 150 9.63 -28.78 -12.17
CA LEU A 150 10.56 -29.80 -11.73
C LEU A 150 11.74 -29.14 -11.02
N ASP A 151 12.11 -29.68 -9.84
CA ASP A 151 13.33 -29.28 -9.13
C ASP A 151 14.60 -29.76 -9.86
N SER A 152 15.78 -29.43 -9.37
CA SER A 152 17.06 -29.82 -9.95
C SER A 152 17.30 -31.33 -9.94
N GLY A 153 16.58 -32.09 -9.14
CA GLY A 153 16.56 -33.55 -9.10
C GLY A 153 15.53 -34.18 -10.04
N GLY A 154 14.78 -33.38 -10.82
CA GLY A 154 13.73 -33.81 -11.72
C GLY A 154 12.42 -34.21 -11.02
N LYS A 155 12.22 -33.85 -9.77
CA LYS A 155 10.99 -34.11 -9.02
C LYS A 155 10.00 -32.97 -9.14
N PRO A 156 8.70 -33.24 -9.33
CA PRO A 156 7.69 -32.19 -9.36
C PRO A 156 7.51 -31.57 -7.98
N ILE A 157 7.47 -30.23 -7.94
CA ILE A 157 7.11 -29.45 -6.76
C ILE A 157 5.66 -28.95 -6.83
N ARG A 158 5.16 -28.33 -5.76
CA ARG A 158 3.77 -27.86 -5.61
C ARG A 158 3.51 -26.51 -6.28
N VAL A 159 4.11 -26.30 -7.47
CA VAL A 159 4.01 -25.07 -8.27
C VAL A 159 3.74 -25.43 -9.72
N LEU A 160 2.83 -24.69 -10.36
CA LEU A 160 2.57 -24.82 -11.80
C LEU A 160 3.72 -24.21 -12.61
N SER A 161 4.09 -24.85 -13.73
CA SER A 161 5.17 -24.33 -14.57
C SER A 161 4.76 -23.01 -15.25
N PRO A 162 5.51 -21.91 -15.10
CA PRO A 162 5.24 -20.65 -15.79
C PRO A 162 5.47 -20.74 -17.32
N HIS A 163 6.03 -21.84 -17.79
CA HIS A 163 6.23 -22.11 -19.23
C HIS A 163 5.00 -22.77 -19.86
N SER A 164 4.02 -23.21 -19.05
CA SER A 164 2.80 -23.89 -19.56
C SER A 164 1.81 -22.89 -20.14
N ARG A 165 1.68 -22.88 -21.46
CA ARG A 165 0.66 -22.09 -22.14
C ARG A 165 -0.76 -22.49 -21.72
N THR A 166 -1.00 -23.78 -21.50
CA THR A 166 -2.30 -24.30 -21.06
C THR A 166 -2.69 -23.74 -19.69
N THR A 167 -1.74 -23.68 -18.75
CA THR A 167 -1.96 -23.10 -17.43
C THR A 167 -2.29 -21.60 -17.54
N LEU A 168 -1.49 -20.87 -18.31
CA LEU A 168 -1.72 -19.44 -18.53
C LEU A 168 -3.10 -19.15 -19.15
N GLU A 169 -3.52 -19.90 -20.15
CA GLU A 169 -4.82 -19.68 -20.80
C GLU A 169 -5.99 -20.02 -19.86
N ALA A 170 -5.85 -21.02 -19.00
CA ALA A 170 -6.88 -21.38 -18.02
C ALA A 170 -7.04 -20.30 -16.95
N ASP A 171 -5.96 -19.88 -16.33
CA ASP A 171 -5.93 -18.81 -15.32
C ASP A 171 -6.40 -17.47 -15.91
N LYS A 172 -5.86 -17.07 -17.06
CA LYS A 172 -6.28 -15.86 -17.78
C LYS A 172 -7.78 -15.88 -18.11
N LYS A 173 -8.34 -17.04 -18.52
CA LYS A 173 -9.77 -17.18 -18.77
C LYS A 173 -10.60 -16.93 -17.52
N ALA A 174 -10.19 -17.47 -16.38
CA ALA A 174 -10.88 -17.27 -15.11
C ALA A 174 -10.79 -15.81 -14.66
N TYR A 175 -9.61 -15.20 -14.75
CA TYR A 175 -9.41 -13.78 -14.44
C TYR A 175 -10.26 -12.87 -15.35
N VAL A 176 -10.31 -13.14 -16.66
CA VAL A 176 -11.14 -12.42 -17.63
C VAL A 176 -12.62 -12.55 -17.29
N ALA A 177 -13.08 -13.74 -16.90
CA ALA A 177 -14.45 -13.96 -16.46
C ALA A 177 -14.77 -13.12 -15.21
N MET A 178 -13.86 -13.09 -14.22
CA MET A 178 -13.97 -12.26 -13.01
C MET A 178 -14.02 -10.77 -13.35
N MET A 179 -13.12 -10.27 -14.21
CA MET A 179 -13.09 -8.87 -14.60
C MET A 179 -14.31 -8.44 -15.42
N THR A 180 -14.86 -9.36 -16.23
CA THR A 180 -16.11 -9.13 -16.97
C THR A 180 -17.29 -9.01 -16.02
N HIS A 181 -17.40 -9.92 -15.05
CA HIS A 181 -18.42 -9.88 -14.02
C HIS A 181 -18.28 -8.62 -13.16
N LEU A 182 -17.07 -8.31 -12.69
CA LEU A 182 -16.78 -7.10 -11.92
C LEU A 182 -17.26 -5.85 -12.65
N ARG A 183 -16.95 -5.71 -13.93
CA ARG A 183 -17.42 -4.58 -14.73
C ARG A 183 -18.95 -4.48 -14.72
N GLN A 184 -19.65 -5.59 -14.84
CA GLN A 184 -21.12 -5.62 -14.86
C GLN A 184 -21.73 -5.15 -13.54
N VAL A 185 -21.15 -5.56 -12.40
CA VAL A 185 -21.71 -5.30 -11.08
C VAL A 185 -21.16 -4.06 -10.38
N ASP A 186 -20.05 -3.49 -10.86
CA ASP A 186 -19.36 -2.36 -10.18
C ASP A 186 -19.12 -1.13 -11.05
N GLU A 187 -19.45 -1.14 -12.36
CA GLU A 187 -19.18 -0.01 -13.26
C GLU A 187 -19.86 1.29 -12.81
N ALA A 188 -21.04 1.21 -12.20
CA ALA A 188 -21.77 2.36 -11.68
C ALA A 188 -21.24 2.86 -10.32
N ASP A 189 -20.89 1.94 -9.44
CA ASP A 189 -20.50 2.22 -8.05
C ASP A 189 -19.02 2.55 -7.89
N ARG A 190 -18.17 1.94 -8.72
CA ARG A 190 -16.70 2.07 -8.66
C ARG A 190 -16.15 1.73 -7.27
N THR A 191 -16.69 0.66 -6.66
CA THR A 191 -16.31 0.23 -5.32
C THR A 191 -14.90 -0.36 -5.32
N VAL A 192 -14.56 -1.17 -6.35
CA VAL A 192 -13.21 -1.73 -6.52
C VAL A 192 -12.31 -0.67 -7.16
N ILE A 193 -11.19 -0.38 -6.48
CA ILE A 193 -10.31 0.74 -6.85
C ILE A 193 -8.91 0.29 -7.30
N LEU A 194 -8.47 -0.91 -6.90
CA LEU A 194 -7.13 -1.42 -7.21
C LEU A 194 -7.21 -2.95 -7.28
N MET A 195 -6.37 -3.55 -8.13
CA MET A 195 -6.34 -4.99 -8.37
C MET A 195 -4.93 -5.55 -8.14
N GLN A 196 -4.80 -6.53 -7.26
CA GLN A 196 -3.61 -7.39 -7.20
C GLN A 196 -3.75 -8.54 -8.18
N VAL A 197 -2.70 -8.84 -8.94
CA VAL A 197 -2.66 -9.98 -9.87
C VAL A 197 -1.68 -11.01 -9.33
N GLU A 198 -2.19 -12.15 -8.91
CA GLU A 198 -1.47 -13.16 -8.14
C GLU A 198 -0.99 -12.64 -6.76
N ASN A 199 -0.42 -13.49 -5.93
CA ASN A 199 0.07 -13.08 -4.62
C ASN A 199 1.40 -13.76 -4.28
N GLU A 200 2.40 -12.93 -3.89
CA GLU A 200 3.73 -13.41 -3.54
C GLU A 200 4.20 -14.50 -4.52
N SER A 201 4.04 -14.17 -5.79
CA SER A 201 4.26 -15.10 -6.89
C SER A 201 5.74 -15.45 -7.03
N GLY A 202 6.00 -16.69 -7.36
CA GLY A 202 7.35 -17.23 -7.49
C GLY A 202 7.35 -18.75 -7.42
N LEU A 203 8.53 -19.34 -7.37
CA LEU A 203 8.72 -20.77 -7.18
C LEU A 203 9.30 -21.02 -5.79
N LEU A 204 8.56 -21.68 -4.90
CA LEU A 204 9.09 -22.16 -3.61
C LEU A 204 9.37 -23.66 -3.71
N GLY A 205 10.62 -24.04 -3.46
CA GLY A 205 11.15 -25.41 -3.61
C GLY A 205 12.07 -25.59 -4.82
N SER A 206 12.22 -24.58 -5.68
CA SER A 206 13.19 -24.56 -6.78
C SER A 206 13.49 -23.15 -7.22
N ILE A 207 14.73 -22.89 -7.68
CA ILE A 207 15.10 -21.59 -8.23
C ILE A 207 14.56 -21.35 -9.65
N ARG A 208 14.43 -22.40 -10.44
CA ARG A 208 13.77 -22.41 -11.75
C ARG A 208 13.07 -23.73 -12.03
N ASP A 209 12.31 -23.81 -13.09
CA ASP A 209 11.84 -25.08 -13.63
C ASP A 209 12.99 -25.79 -14.37
N TYR A 210 13.33 -27.03 -13.96
CA TYR A 210 14.34 -27.87 -14.60
C TYR A 210 13.75 -28.88 -15.58
N SER A 211 12.50 -28.71 -16.02
CA SER A 211 11.94 -29.52 -17.10
C SER A 211 12.79 -29.43 -18.38
N PRO A 212 12.77 -30.45 -19.24
CA PRO A 212 13.53 -30.43 -20.51
C PRO A 212 13.25 -29.19 -21.36
N GLU A 213 11.98 -28.77 -21.44
CA GLU A 213 11.56 -27.59 -22.19
C GLU A 213 12.13 -26.30 -21.58
N SER A 214 11.94 -26.11 -20.28
CA SER A 214 12.49 -24.96 -19.55
C SER A 214 14.02 -24.92 -19.63
N THR A 215 14.69 -26.06 -19.50
CA THR A 215 16.16 -26.14 -19.61
C THR A 215 16.65 -25.76 -21.01
N LYS A 216 15.92 -26.12 -22.05
CA LYS A 216 16.23 -25.67 -23.41
C LYS A 216 16.10 -24.15 -23.56
N LEU A 217 15.07 -23.54 -22.97
CA LEU A 217 14.88 -22.10 -22.96
C LEU A 217 15.98 -21.38 -22.15
N PHE A 218 16.36 -21.93 -21.01
CA PHE A 218 17.43 -21.38 -20.17
C PHE A 218 18.79 -21.36 -20.87
N ASN A 219 19.11 -22.42 -21.63
CA ASN A 219 20.35 -22.51 -22.40
C ASN A 219 20.30 -21.68 -23.71
N GLY A 220 19.15 -21.14 -24.06
CA GLY A 220 18.96 -20.27 -25.21
C GLY A 220 19.34 -18.81 -24.92
N PRO A 221 19.24 -17.93 -25.91
CA PRO A 221 19.49 -16.51 -25.74
C PRO A 221 18.40 -15.83 -24.90
N VAL A 222 18.78 -14.81 -24.12
CA VAL A 222 17.84 -13.89 -23.48
C VAL A 222 17.04 -13.15 -24.56
N PRO A 223 15.71 -12.99 -24.41
CA PRO A 223 14.88 -12.27 -25.37
C PRO A 223 15.43 -10.87 -25.70
N ALA A 224 15.50 -10.55 -26.98
CA ALA A 224 16.11 -9.30 -27.45
C ALA A 224 15.42 -8.04 -26.86
N SER A 225 14.11 -8.09 -26.65
CA SER A 225 13.34 -7.01 -26.01
C SER A 225 13.80 -6.75 -24.58
N LEU A 226 14.05 -7.82 -23.80
CA LEU A 226 14.52 -7.71 -22.42
C LEU A 226 15.96 -7.15 -22.38
N VAL A 227 16.83 -7.70 -23.21
CA VAL A 227 18.23 -7.22 -23.35
C VAL A 227 18.26 -5.72 -23.67
N ALA A 228 17.43 -5.28 -24.64
CA ALA A 228 17.33 -3.89 -25.03
C ALA A 228 16.80 -3.00 -23.90
N ALA A 229 15.72 -3.42 -23.23
CA ALA A 229 15.13 -2.68 -22.12
C ALA A 229 16.10 -2.50 -20.94
N LEU A 230 16.86 -3.56 -20.62
CA LEU A 230 17.87 -3.54 -19.55
C LEU A 230 19.22 -2.96 -19.98
N LYS A 231 19.38 -2.56 -21.26
CA LYS A 231 20.63 -2.03 -21.83
C LYS A 231 21.82 -2.97 -21.62
N LYS A 232 21.60 -4.28 -21.76
CA LYS A 232 22.63 -5.31 -21.61
C LYS A 232 23.12 -5.77 -22.98
N GLN A 233 24.23 -6.53 -23.01
CA GLN A 233 24.71 -7.20 -24.24
C GLN A 233 23.90 -8.48 -24.47
N PRO A 234 23.60 -8.84 -25.74
CA PRO A 234 22.97 -10.11 -26.05
C PRO A 234 23.82 -11.32 -25.63
N GLY A 235 23.17 -12.39 -25.16
CA GLY A 235 23.82 -13.61 -24.75
C GLY A 235 22.82 -14.61 -24.15
N THR A 236 23.32 -15.71 -23.61
CA THR A 236 22.56 -16.66 -22.80
C THR A 236 22.25 -16.03 -21.44
N TRP A 237 21.35 -16.65 -20.67
CA TRP A 237 20.97 -16.14 -19.33
C TRP A 237 22.19 -15.97 -18.41
N THR A 238 23.11 -16.94 -18.44
CA THR A 238 24.34 -16.87 -17.65
C THR A 238 25.30 -15.77 -18.11
N GLU A 239 25.41 -15.53 -19.42
CA GLU A 239 26.25 -14.44 -19.95
C GLU A 239 25.69 -13.06 -19.63
N VAL A 240 24.36 -12.90 -19.67
CA VAL A 240 23.68 -11.62 -19.46
C VAL A 240 23.58 -11.24 -17.97
N PHE A 241 23.28 -12.23 -17.11
CA PHE A 241 22.97 -11.99 -15.69
C PHE A 241 24.04 -12.53 -14.72
N GLY A 242 25.05 -13.24 -15.23
CA GLY A 242 26.05 -13.93 -14.41
C GLY A 242 25.49 -15.20 -13.75
N SER A 243 26.39 -16.09 -13.35
CA SER A 243 26.00 -17.42 -12.80
C SER A 243 25.14 -17.31 -11.55
N ARG A 244 25.28 -16.26 -10.76
CA ARG A 244 24.53 -16.06 -9.50
C ARG A 244 23.07 -15.72 -9.71
N LEU A 245 22.76 -14.87 -10.68
CA LEU A 245 21.40 -14.34 -10.89
C LEU A 245 20.69 -14.94 -12.11
N ALA A 246 21.39 -15.72 -12.94
CA ALA A 246 20.85 -16.22 -14.21
C ALA A 246 19.56 -17.03 -14.03
N GLU A 247 19.53 -17.96 -13.10
CA GLU A 247 18.38 -18.86 -12.91
C GLU A 247 17.16 -18.13 -12.33
N GLU A 248 17.38 -17.24 -11.36
CA GLU A 248 16.29 -16.42 -10.82
C GLU A 248 15.79 -15.39 -11.85
N SER A 249 16.70 -14.73 -12.59
CA SER A 249 16.31 -13.79 -13.67
C SER A 249 15.50 -14.49 -14.77
N PHE A 250 15.85 -15.73 -15.10
CA PHE A 250 15.08 -16.56 -16.02
C PHE A 250 13.66 -16.80 -15.51
N THR A 251 13.54 -17.23 -14.26
CA THR A 251 12.24 -17.44 -13.60
C THR A 251 11.44 -16.15 -13.54
N ALA A 252 12.06 -15.05 -13.13
CA ALA A 252 11.42 -13.74 -13.02
C ALA A 252 10.87 -13.24 -14.37
N TYR A 253 11.59 -13.47 -15.47
CA TYR A 253 11.12 -13.08 -16.80
C TYR A 253 9.87 -13.86 -17.23
N TYR A 254 9.88 -15.19 -17.09
CA TYR A 254 8.73 -15.99 -17.54
C TYR A 254 7.52 -15.81 -16.64
N LEU A 255 7.73 -15.68 -15.33
CA LEU A 255 6.66 -15.43 -14.38
C LEU A 255 6.04 -14.03 -14.56
N SER A 256 6.87 -12.98 -14.67
CA SER A 256 6.37 -11.63 -14.91
C SER A 256 5.65 -11.49 -16.25
N SER A 257 6.14 -12.19 -17.30
CA SER A 257 5.47 -12.23 -18.60
C SER A 257 4.11 -12.94 -18.53
N TYR A 258 4.03 -14.05 -17.77
CA TYR A 258 2.78 -14.76 -17.49
C TYR A 258 1.77 -13.84 -16.80
N ILE A 259 2.15 -13.20 -15.71
CA ILE A 259 1.29 -12.30 -14.92
C ILE A 259 0.89 -11.07 -15.74
N ASN A 260 1.80 -10.55 -16.57
CA ASN A 260 1.51 -9.44 -17.46
C ASN A 260 0.42 -9.75 -18.50
N GLU A 261 0.40 -10.98 -19.07
CA GLU A 261 -0.67 -11.36 -19.99
C GLU A 261 -2.03 -11.40 -19.31
N ILE A 262 -2.11 -11.84 -18.06
CA ILE A 262 -3.32 -11.84 -17.24
C ILE A 262 -3.77 -10.41 -16.96
N ALA A 263 -2.87 -9.57 -16.44
CA ALA A 263 -3.15 -8.16 -16.15
C ALA A 263 -3.64 -7.38 -17.37
N ARG A 264 -2.96 -7.55 -18.52
CA ARG A 264 -3.35 -6.94 -19.80
C ARG A 264 -4.75 -7.33 -20.22
N ALA A 265 -5.08 -8.63 -20.13
CA ALA A 265 -6.40 -9.14 -20.51
C ALA A 265 -7.52 -8.53 -19.63
N GLY A 266 -7.28 -8.42 -18.32
CA GLY A 266 -8.23 -7.76 -17.40
C GLY A 266 -8.38 -6.27 -17.64
N LYS A 267 -7.27 -5.54 -17.88
CA LYS A 267 -7.30 -4.11 -18.19
C LYS A 267 -8.06 -3.77 -19.47
N GLN A 268 -8.05 -4.65 -20.45
CA GLN A 268 -8.85 -4.48 -21.67
C GLN A 268 -10.36 -4.51 -21.39
N ILE A 269 -10.81 -5.14 -20.31
CA ILE A 269 -12.21 -5.24 -19.91
C ILE A 269 -12.57 -4.11 -18.93
N TYR A 270 -11.79 -3.95 -17.87
CA TYR A 270 -12.00 -2.99 -16.81
C TYR A 270 -10.65 -2.43 -16.35
N PRO A 271 -10.26 -1.20 -16.83
CA PRO A 271 -8.90 -0.70 -16.75
C PRO A 271 -8.53 -0.15 -15.35
N LEU A 272 -8.67 -0.97 -14.33
CA LEU A 272 -8.16 -0.68 -12.99
C LEU A 272 -6.63 -0.68 -12.98
N ALA A 273 -6.04 0.12 -12.12
CA ALA A 273 -4.63 0.00 -11.79
C ALA A 273 -4.35 -1.37 -11.18
N THR A 274 -3.18 -1.93 -11.50
CA THR A 274 -2.78 -3.27 -11.07
C THR A 274 -1.49 -3.25 -10.29
N TYR A 275 -1.35 -4.17 -9.33
CA TYR A 275 -0.09 -4.39 -8.62
C TYR A 275 0.21 -5.87 -8.43
N VAL A 276 1.45 -6.14 -8.11
CA VAL A 276 1.93 -7.41 -7.59
C VAL A 276 2.70 -7.16 -6.29
N ASN A 277 2.64 -8.11 -5.39
CA ASN A 277 3.37 -8.10 -4.14
C ASN A 277 4.41 -9.22 -4.06
N THR A 278 5.34 -9.11 -3.15
CA THR A 278 6.37 -10.11 -2.96
C THR A 278 6.72 -10.29 -1.49
N TRP A 279 6.95 -11.51 -1.12
CA TRP A 279 7.72 -11.89 0.04
C TRP A 279 9.19 -11.56 -0.25
N GLU A 280 9.70 -10.52 0.39
CA GLU A 280 11.06 -10.02 0.11
C GLU A 280 12.11 -10.94 0.72
N GLY A 281 13.17 -11.18 -0.03
CA GLY A 281 14.32 -11.98 0.37
C GLY A 281 15.52 -11.71 -0.53
N GLY A 282 16.64 -12.33 -0.22
CA GLY A 282 17.88 -12.24 -0.98
C GLY A 282 18.99 -11.47 -0.28
N GLU A 283 20.18 -11.43 -0.90
CA GLU A 283 21.39 -10.86 -0.32
C GLU A 283 21.29 -9.39 0.08
N ASP A 284 20.45 -8.65 -0.61
CA ASP A 284 20.25 -7.22 -0.33
C ASP A 284 19.44 -6.96 0.93
N THR A 285 18.77 -7.98 1.46
CA THR A 285 18.07 -7.96 2.75
C THR A 285 18.86 -8.68 3.84
N ALA A 286 20.05 -9.18 3.52
CA ALA A 286 20.90 -10.00 4.38
C ALA A 286 21.24 -9.34 5.73
N ASP A 287 21.36 -8.01 5.76
CA ASP A 287 21.55 -7.27 7.01
C ASP A 287 20.27 -7.20 7.88
N ALA A 288 19.13 -7.54 7.29
CA ALA A 288 17.82 -7.46 7.94
C ALA A 288 17.24 -8.84 8.27
N PHE A 289 17.62 -9.87 7.52
CA PHE A 289 17.24 -11.26 7.67
C PHE A 289 18.49 -12.13 7.60
N ASP A 290 18.35 -13.39 7.94
CA ASP A 290 19.43 -14.34 7.90
C ASP A 290 20.11 -14.33 6.51
N SER A 291 21.43 -14.19 6.47
CA SER A 291 22.26 -14.02 5.27
C SER A 291 22.26 -15.23 4.31
N PHE A 292 21.34 -16.17 4.48
CA PHE A 292 21.27 -17.46 3.78
C PHE A 292 20.01 -17.64 2.93
N ASP A 293 19.15 -16.63 2.84
CA ASP A 293 17.93 -16.75 2.04
C ASP A 293 18.26 -16.82 0.54
N ARG A 294 18.07 -18.01 -0.03
CA ARG A 294 18.23 -18.26 -1.46
C ARG A 294 16.88 -18.27 -2.14
N ALA A 295 16.87 -17.77 -3.38
CA ALA A 295 15.70 -17.85 -4.24
C ALA A 295 15.22 -19.30 -4.37
N GLY A 296 13.93 -19.52 -4.14
CA GLY A 296 13.32 -20.85 -4.14
C GLY A 296 13.46 -21.65 -2.85
N GLU A 297 14.24 -21.18 -1.87
CA GLU A 297 14.41 -21.81 -0.55
C GLU A 297 13.89 -20.91 0.57
N GLY A 298 14.46 -19.73 0.74
CA GLY A 298 14.08 -18.76 1.76
C GLY A 298 12.96 -17.83 1.35
N TYR A 299 12.81 -17.61 0.04
CA TYR A 299 11.72 -16.83 -0.57
C TYR A 299 11.37 -17.37 -1.95
N PRO A 300 10.17 -17.11 -2.49
CA PRO A 300 9.76 -17.58 -3.81
C PRO A 300 10.64 -16.99 -4.92
N SER A 301 11.30 -17.84 -5.70
CA SER A 301 12.16 -17.42 -6.81
C SER A 301 11.36 -16.75 -7.93
N GLY A 302 11.87 -15.63 -8.44
CA GLY A 302 11.31 -14.95 -9.61
C GLY A 302 10.22 -13.94 -9.31
N GLY A 303 9.85 -13.71 -8.05
CA GLY A 303 8.96 -12.62 -7.64
C GLY A 303 9.57 -11.24 -7.89
N PRO A 304 8.79 -10.14 -7.69
CA PRO A 304 9.26 -8.77 -7.86
C PRO A 304 10.11 -8.29 -6.66
N VAL A 305 11.06 -9.12 -6.21
CA VAL A 305 12.03 -8.76 -5.16
C VAL A 305 12.92 -7.61 -5.60
N SER A 306 13.51 -6.90 -4.67
CA SER A 306 14.19 -5.62 -4.91
C SER A 306 15.26 -5.66 -6.01
N HIS A 307 16.01 -6.74 -6.15
CA HIS A 307 17.02 -6.90 -7.20
C HIS A 307 16.46 -7.35 -8.57
N MET A 308 15.15 -7.69 -8.64
CA MET A 308 14.46 -8.06 -9.89
C MET A 308 13.53 -6.94 -10.42
N LEU A 309 13.44 -5.79 -9.76
CA LEU A 309 12.49 -4.72 -10.14
C LEU A 309 12.67 -4.24 -11.58
N ASP A 310 13.91 -4.04 -12.05
CA ASP A 310 14.17 -3.58 -13.42
C ASP A 310 13.70 -4.61 -14.46
N LEU A 311 13.91 -5.89 -14.16
CA LEU A 311 13.45 -6.99 -15.02
C LEU A 311 11.91 -7.02 -15.07
N TRP A 312 11.24 -6.92 -13.91
CA TRP A 312 9.78 -6.89 -13.83
C TRP A 312 9.19 -5.69 -14.58
N LYS A 313 9.76 -4.48 -14.41
CA LYS A 313 9.33 -3.29 -15.18
C LYS A 313 9.51 -3.46 -16.68
N ALA A 314 10.55 -4.17 -17.12
CA ALA A 314 10.80 -4.45 -18.54
C ALA A 314 9.87 -5.51 -19.13
N SER A 315 9.49 -6.54 -18.34
CA SER A 315 8.73 -7.72 -18.83
C SER A 315 7.23 -7.67 -18.48
N ALA A 316 6.81 -6.84 -17.53
CA ALA A 316 5.43 -6.71 -17.10
C ALA A 316 4.92 -5.24 -17.15
N PRO A 317 4.87 -4.60 -18.33
CA PRO A 317 4.47 -3.19 -18.45
C PRO A 317 2.99 -2.91 -18.11
N ASP A 318 2.14 -3.93 -18.06
CA ASP A 318 0.74 -3.79 -17.66
C ASP A 318 0.54 -3.90 -16.13
N ILE A 319 1.62 -4.14 -15.36
CA ILE A 319 1.64 -4.03 -13.91
C ILE A 319 2.13 -2.63 -13.53
N ASP A 320 1.25 -1.84 -12.90
CA ASP A 320 1.54 -0.44 -12.57
C ASP A 320 2.47 -0.32 -11.35
N ILE A 321 2.28 -1.19 -10.35
CA ILE A 321 2.96 -1.12 -9.05
C ILE A 321 3.63 -2.44 -8.71
N LEU A 322 4.89 -2.37 -8.27
CA LEU A 322 5.61 -3.48 -7.64
C LEU A 322 5.75 -3.16 -6.15
N SER A 323 5.41 -4.09 -5.27
CA SER A 323 5.35 -3.88 -3.82
C SER A 323 6.04 -4.99 -3.03
N ALA A 324 6.52 -4.66 -1.83
CA ALA A 324 7.04 -5.63 -0.88
C ALA A 324 6.10 -5.78 0.32
N ASP A 325 5.97 -7.01 0.81
CA ASP A 325 5.22 -7.35 2.00
C ASP A 325 6.12 -7.29 3.24
N THR A 326 5.66 -6.56 4.25
CA THR A 326 6.45 -6.28 5.44
C THR A 326 5.65 -6.44 6.73
N SER A 327 4.62 -7.28 6.71
CA SER A 327 3.66 -7.45 7.81
C SER A 327 4.30 -7.89 9.13
N VAL A 328 5.37 -8.68 9.06
CA VAL A 328 6.09 -9.21 10.23
C VAL A 328 7.39 -8.47 10.54
N GLN A 329 7.70 -7.41 9.79
CA GLN A 329 9.00 -6.76 9.87
C GLN A 329 9.09 -5.73 11.00
N PRO A 330 10.25 -5.64 11.70
CA PRO A 330 10.60 -4.49 12.52
C PRO A 330 10.62 -3.20 11.68
N PHE A 331 10.42 -2.05 12.32
CA PHE A 331 10.39 -0.77 11.61
C PHE A 331 11.69 -0.45 10.85
N VAL A 332 12.85 -0.87 11.35
CA VAL A 332 14.12 -0.68 10.64
C VAL A 332 14.16 -1.44 9.32
N ASN A 333 13.72 -2.69 9.32
CA ASN A 333 13.64 -3.52 8.11
C ASN A 333 12.62 -2.98 7.12
N PHE A 334 11.44 -2.55 7.61
CA PHE A 334 10.46 -1.86 6.78
C PHE A 334 11.10 -0.73 5.98
N ARG A 335 11.89 0.13 6.63
CA ARG A 335 12.56 1.25 5.96
C ARG A 335 13.58 0.78 4.91
N MET A 336 14.41 -0.19 5.24
CA MET A 336 15.46 -0.68 4.35
C MET A 336 14.88 -1.36 3.10
N ILE A 337 13.89 -2.23 3.27
CA ILE A 337 13.23 -2.95 2.19
C ILE A 337 12.51 -1.95 1.28
N ASN A 338 11.60 -1.18 1.85
CA ASN A 338 10.69 -0.35 1.07
C ASN A 338 11.37 0.84 0.36
N ALA A 339 12.52 1.32 0.87
CA ALA A 339 13.31 2.34 0.18
C ALA A 339 13.67 1.97 -1.26
N ARG A 340 13.76 0.68 -1.60
CA ARG A 340 14.09 0.16 -2.93
C ARG A 340 12.92 0.20 -3.90
N TYR A 341 11.68 0.17 -3.37
CA TYR A 341 10.44 0.25 -4.14
C TYR A 341 10.00 1.69 -4.41
N VAL A 342 10.59 2.67 -3.71
CA VAL A 342 10.36 4.11 -3.95
C VAL A 342 11.17 4.55 -5.15
N ARG A 343 10.55 4.55 -6.33
CA ARG A 343 11.20 4.80 -7.61
C ARG A 343 10.39 5.80 -8.46
N PRO A 344 11.05 6.56 -9.34
CA PRO A 344 10.34 7.47 -10.26
C PRO A 344 9.38 6.75 -11.23
N ASP A 345 9.56 5.44 -11.44
CA ASP A 345 8.76 4.59 -12.32
C ASP A 345 7.84 3.63 -11.55
N ASN A 346 7.77 3.76 -10.22
CA ASN A 346 6.98 2.89 -9.37
C ASN A 346 6.26 3.69 -8.28
N PRO A 347 4.92 3.81 -8.31
CA PRO A 347 4.16 4.37 -7.20
C PRO A 347 4.39 3.53 -5.96
N TYR A 348 4.60 4.18 -4.80
CA TYR A 348 4.79 3.42 -3.58
C TYR A 348 3.45 3.06 -2.93
N TRP A 349 3.20 1.76 -2.81
CA TRP A 349 2.09 1.12 -2.13
C TRP A 349 2.61 0.01 -1.20
N SER A 350 2.14 -0.06 0.04
CA SER A 350 2.51 -1.12 0.99
C SER A 350 1.27 -1.99 1.26
N PRO A 351 1.08 -3.13 0.57
CA PRO A 351 -0.16 -3.92 0.64
C PRO A 351 -0.26 -4.76 1.91
N GLU A 352 0.82 -5.43 2.31
CA GLU A 352 0.85 -6.29 3.49
C GLU A 352 1.81 -5.73 4.54
N ALA A 353 1.39 -4.65 5.19
CA ALA A 353 2.16 -4.02 6.26
C ALA A 353 1.79 -4.55 7.65
N GLY A 354 2.67 -4.27 8.62
CA GLY A 354 2.41 -4.60 10.02
C GLY A 354 1.23 -3.81 10.60
N ARG A 355 0.44 -4.44 11.46
CA ARG A 355 -0.70 -3.85 12.17
C ARG A 355 -0.40 -3.38 13.59
N THR A 356 0.79 -3.69 14.11
CA THR A 356 1.26 -3.33 15.46
C THR A 356 1.87 -1.93 15.50
N MET A 357 2.53 -1.58 16.60
CA MET A 357 3.31 -0.34 16.71
C MET A 357 4.37 -0.19 15.61
N SER A 358 4.95 -1.29 15.12
CA SER A 358 5.85 -1.25 13.97
C SER A 358 5.13 -0.71 12.72
N GLY A 359 3.91 -1.19 12.45
CA GLY A 359 3.07 -0.68 11.37
C GLY A 359 2.66 0.78 11.54
N ALA A 360 2.31 1.21 12.76
CA ALA A 360 1.99 2.61 13.06
C ALA A 360 3.17 3.55 12.77
N ARG A 361 4.38 3.15 13.17
CA ARG A 361 5.62 3.88 12.85
C ARG A 361 5.88 3.91 11.34
N ALA A 362 5.73 2.75 10.69
CA ALA A 362 5.92 2.57 9.26
C ALA A 362 4.97 3.44 8.43
N PHE A 363 3.71 3.54 8.83
CA PHE A 363 2.69 4.31 8.15
C PHE A 363 3.02 5.81 8.10
N PHE A 364 3.34 6.43 9.26
CA PHE A 364 3.72 7.85 9.27
C PHE A 364 4.99 8.12 8.47
N TYR A 365 5.96 7.20 8.56
CA TYR A 365 7.19 7.30 7.78
C TYR A 365 6.91 7.19 6.28
N ALA A 366 6.10 6.23 5.87
CA ALA A 366 5.75 5.99 4.47
C ALA A 366 5.02 7.20 3.83
N LEU A 367 4.10 7.82 4.57
CA LEU A 367 3.39 9.01 4.07
C LEU A 367 4.34 10.18 3.75
N ALA A 368 5.37 10.39 4.57
CA ALA A 368 6.25 11.54 4.43
C ALA A 368 7.50 11.27 3.58
N GLU A 369 8.14 10.12 3.79
CA GLU A 369 9.44 9.82 3.18
C GLU A 369 9.30 9.03 1.86
N TYR A 370 8.19 8.27 1.69
CA TYR A 370 7.96 7.42 0.51
C TYR A 370 6.79 7.89 -0.37
N PRO A 371 6.25 9.09 -0.20
CA PRO A 371 4.95 9.61 -0.65
C PRO A 371 3.92 8.52 -1.00
N ALA A 372 3.60 7.70 0.00
CA ALA A 372 2.77 6.52 -0.18
C ALA A 372 1.37 6.88 -0.70
N ILE A 373 0.91 6.19 -1.75
CA ILE A 373 -0.47 6.26 -2.23
C ILE A 373 -1.43 5.50 -1.31
N GLY A 374 -0.89 4.67 -0.42
CA GLY A 374 -1.67 3.94 0.57
C GLY A 374 -0.80 3.00 1.42
N PHE A 375 -1.46 2.41 2.42
CA PHE A 375 -0.87 1.49 3.38
C PHE A 375 -1.94 0.49 3.81
N GLY A 376 -1.71 -0.81 3.60
CA GLY A 376 -2.61 -1.91 3.91
C GLY A 376 -2.06 -2.75 5.05
N ALA A 377 -2.83 -2.90 6.13
CA ALA A 377 -2.43 -3.72 7.25
C ALA A 377 -2.94 -5.15 7.08
N TYR A 378 -2.04 -6.14 7.16
CA TYR A 378 -2.38 -7.54 6.97
C TYR A 378 -3.03 -8.18 8.19
N GLY A 379 -4.01 -9.05 7.96
CA GLY A 379 -4.60 -9.93 8.95
C GLY A 379 -5.44 -9.21 10.01
N VAL A 380 -6.14 -8.15 9.63
CA VAL A 380 -6.93 -7.31 10.55
C VAL A 380 -8.14 -8.03 11.15
N ASP A 381 -8.62 -9.10 10.53
CA ASP A 381 -9.74 -9.93 11.03
C ASP A 381 -9.30 -10.92 12.11
N GLY A 382 -8.01 -11.14 12.29
CA GLY A 382 -7.48 -11.89 13.41
C GLY A 382 -7.25 -13.37 13.20
N GLY A 383 -7.61 -13.93 12.08
CA GLY A 383 -7.49 -15.36 11.83
C GLY A 383 -8.21 -16.23 12.87
N SER A 384 -8.19 -17.54 12.70
CA SER A 384 -8.73 -18.48 13.66
C SER A 384 -7.85 -18.54 14.92
N GLY A 385 -8.22 -17.83 15.98
CA GLY A 385 -7.68 -18.06 17.32
C GLY A 385 -6.85 -16.97 17.98
N SER A 386 -6.73 -15.77 17.42
CA SER A 386 -6.03 -14.68 18.08
C SER A 386 -6.98 -13.60 18.60
N GLU A 387 -6.88 -13.27 19.89
CA GLU A 387 -7.50 -12.08 20.50
C GLU A 387 -6.79 -10.84 19.95
N LEU A 388 -7.22 -10.34 18.78
CA LEU A 388 -6.55 -9.24 18.07
C LEU A 388 -7.01 -7.85 18.47
N ALA A 389 -7.96 -7.73 19.39
CA ALA A 389 -8.52 -6.44 19.80
C ALA A 389 -7.48 -5.41 20.30
N ALA A 390 -6.32 -5.86 20.78
CA ALA A 390 -5.31 -4.97 21.36
C ALA A 390 -4.17 -4.54 20.41
N ASN A 391 -3.93 -5.26 19.31
CA ASN A 391 -2.67 -5.11 18.57
C ASN A 391 -2.68 -4.05 17.45
N TYR A 392 -3.85 -3.52 17.04
CA TYR A 392 -3.95 -2.49 15.98
C TYR A 392 -4.52 -1.15 16.44
N VAL A 393 -4.68 -0.96 17.74
CA VAL A 393 -5.20 0.30 18.32
C VAL A 393 -4.38 1.51 17.87
N ASP A 394 -3.07 1.36 17.82
CA ASP A 394 -2.15 2.43 17.42
C ASP A 394 -2.32 2.81 15.94
N LEU A 395 -2.25 1.84 15.04
CA LEU A 395 -2.43 2.09 13.61
C LEU A 395 -3.85 2.59 13.29
N GLY A 396 -4.86 2.08 13.97
CA GLY A 396 -6.23 2.58 13.85
C GLY A 396 -6.41 4.03 14.30
N ALA A 397 -5.65 4.47 15.31
CA ALA A 397 -5.61 5.86 15.71
C ALA A 397 -4.91 6.76 14.66
N ASP A 398 -3.85 6.26 14.03
CA ASP A 398 -3.17 6.94 12.92
C ASP A 398 -4.09 7.07 11.70
N TYR A 399 -4.78 5.99 11.32
CA TYR A 399 -5.75 6.00 10.22
C TYR A 399 -6.86 7.02 10.47
N ARG A 400 -7.42 7.06 11.68
CA ARG A 400 -8.42 8.08 12.04
C ARG A 400 -7.87 9.49 11.88
N MET A 401 -6.64 9.75 12.32
CA MET A 401 -5.99 11.06 12.25
C MET A 401 -5.73 11.48 10.80
N VAL A 402 -5.18 10.58 9.97
CA VAL A 402 -4.92 10.85 8.57
C VAL A 402 -6.22 10.99 7.77
N ASN A 403 -7.24 10.18 8.05
CA ASN A 403 -8.54 10.30 7.41
C ASN A 403 -9.18 11.68 7.66
N ALA A 404 -9.05 12.19 8.88
CA ALA A 404 -9.54 13.53 9.25
C ALA A 404 -8.74 14.69 8.63
N THR A 405 -7.55 14.44 8.08
CA THR A 405 -6.65 15.46 7.51
C THR A 405 -6.23 15.15 6.07
N MET A 406 -6.82 14.14 5.45
CA MET A 406 -6.40 13.56 4.17
C MET A 406 -6.17 14.59 3.06
N PRO A 407 -7.06 15.56 2.79
CA PRO A 407 -6.82 16.54 1.74
C PRO A 407 -5.51 17.32 1.94
N ALA A 408 -5.25 17.77 3.17
CA ALA A 408 -4.01 18.50 3.48
C ALA A 408 -2.77 17.61 3.37
N ILE A 409 -2.85 16.35 3.79
CA ILE A 409 -1.74 15.39 3.67
C ILE A 409 -1.39 15.16 2.20
N ILE A 410 -2.37 14.99 1.33
CA ILE A 410 -2.15 14.81 -0.12
C ILE A 410 -1.47 16.03 -0.74
N ASP A 411 -1.96 17.23 -0.43
CA ASP A 411 -1.36 18.49 -0.93
C ASP A 411 0.08 18.66 -0.43
N LEU A 412 0.34 18.30 0.83
CA LEU A 412 1.67 18.35 1.44
C LEU A 412 2.63 17.31 0.85
N GLN A 413 2.15 16.11 0.53
CA GLN A 413 2.93 15.11 -0.22
C GLN A 413 3.28 15.61 -1.62
N ALA A 414 2.28 16.11 -2.36
CA ALA A 414 2.45 16.62 -3.72
C ALA A 414 3.45 17.78 -3.76
N SER A 415 3.40 18.69 -2.79
CA SER A 415 4.34 19.83 -2.68
C SER A 415 5.70 19.46 -2.08
N GLY A 416 5.90 18.24 -1.54
CA GLY A 416 7.13 17.83 -0.83
C GLY A 416 7.33 18.51 0.52
N LYS A 417 6.24 19.01 1.11
CA LYS A 417 6.24 19.76 2.37
C LYS A 417 5.80 18.95 3.59
N LEU A 418 5.63 17.64 3.44
CA LEU A 418 5.33 16.70 4.53
C LEU A 418 6.62 16.05 5.02
N LYS A 419 6.83 16.03 6.34
CA LYS A 419 7.96 15.37 7.00
C LYS A 419 7.49 14.54 8.18
N ALA A 420 8.23 13.47 8.50
CA ALA A 420 7.95 12.60 9.64
C ALA A 420 9.10 12.58 10.64
N ALA A 421 8.76 12.54 11.92
CA ALA A 421 9.65 12.14 12.99
C ALA A 421 9.03 10.93 13.70
N VAL A 422 9.71 9.81 13.67
CA VAL A 422 9.23 8.53 14.21
C VAL A 422 10.28 7.97 15.13
N ALA A 423 9.87 7.58 16.34
CA ALA A 423 10.75 6.94 17.30
C ALA A 423 11.13 5.55 16.81
N ASP A 424 12.40 5.22 16.91
CA ASP A 424 12.88 3.84 16.86
C ASP A 424 13.51 3.48 18.23
N ASP A 425 14.10 2.31 18.33
CA ASP A 425 14.59 1.80 19.61
C ASP A 425 15.81 2.57 20.15
N VAL A 426 16.42 3.45 19.33
CA VAL A 426 17.65 4.17 19.65
C VAL A 426 17.44 5.70 19.67
N ILE A 427 16.61 6.23 18.78
CA ILE A 427 16.48 7.68 18.54
C ILE A 427 15.46 8.29 19.50
N ARG A 428 15.87 9.33 20.25
CA ARG A 428 15.02 10.05 21.20
C ARG A 428 14.41 11.35 20.65
N GLY A 429 14.72 11.67 19.41
CA GLY A 429 14.19 12.85 18.74
C GLY A 429 14.77 13.01 17.33
N LYS A 430 14.15 13.86 16.54
CA LYS A 430 14.56 14.14 15.16
C LYS A 430 14.45 15.63 14.86
N ASN A 431 15.42 16.18 14.15
CA ASN A 431 15.30 17.50 13.56
C ASN A 431 14.57 17.42 12.22
N LEU A 432 13.54 18.23 12.04
CA LEU A 432 12.86 18.43 10.77
C LEU A 432 13.24 19.82 10.25
N ILE A 433 13.84 19.86 9.07
CA ILE A 433 14.36 21.10 8.49
C ILE A 433 13.39 21.55 7.41
N PHE A 434 12.80 22.72 7.58
CA PHE A 434 12.03 23.46 6.59
C PHE A 434 12.80 24.70 6.16
N ASP A 435 12.38 25.36 5.10
CA ASP A 435 13.07 26.52 4.56
C ASP A 435 13.32 27.61 5.62
N ARG A 436 12.28 27.96 6.38
CA ARG A 436 12.29 29.06 7.34
C ARG A 436 12.45 28.63 8.79
N TYR A 437 12.27 27.33 9.09
CA TYR A 437 12.27 26.79 10.46
C TYR A 437 13.01 25.48 10.59
N HIS A 438 13.68 25.32 11.71
CA HIS A 438 14.13 24.05 12.26
C HIS A 438 13.17 23.62 13.36
N LEU A 439 12.58 22.45 13.24
CA LEU A 439 11.72 21.88 14.27
C LEU A 439 12.44 20.73 14.96
N LEU A 440 12.67 20.87 16.26
CA LEU A 440 13.17 19.76 17.07
C LEU A 440 12.00 18.98 17.63
N VAL A 441 11.81 17.78 17.13
CA VAL A 441 10.83 16.82 17.68
C VAL A 441 11.52 15.99 18.75
N ARG A 442 11.05 16.13 20.00
CA ARG A 442 11.49 15.35 21.16
C ARG A 442 10.45 14.29 21.48
N PHE A 443 10.85 13.03 21.55
CA PHE A 443 9.95 11.93 21.90
C PHE A 443 9.78 11.87 23.42
N LEU A 444 8.51 11.96 23.90
CA LEU A 444 8.20 12.02 25.33
C LEU A 444 8.14 10.63 25.99
N ALA A 445 7.76 9.60 25.24
CA ALA A 445 7.83 8.21 25.68
C ALA A 445 9.18 7.62 25.26
N ALA A 446 10.04 7.31 26.21
CA ALA A 446 11.25 6.55 25.92
C ALA A 446 10.88 5.11 25.55
N PRO A 447 11.52 4.49 24.54
CA PRO A 447 11.43 3.04 24.40
C PRO A 447 11.95 2.39 25.68
N ASN A 448 11.17 1.48 26.25
CA ASN A 448 11.43 0.85 27.55
C ASN A 448 12.66 -0.10 27.58
N SER A 449 13.52 -0.09 26.58
CA SER A 449 14.53 -1.14 26.41
C SER A 449 15.90 -0.87 27.04
N LEU A 450 16.21 0.34 27.47
CA LEU A 450 17.58 0.66 27.93
C LEU A 450 17.73 1.20 29.36
N THR A 451 16.68 1.29 30.15
CA THR A 451 16.75 1.87 31.50
C THR A 451 16.08 1.05 32.61
N GLN A 452 15.61 -0.16 32.36
CA GLN A 452 15.28 -1.03 33.49
C GLN A 452 16.57 -1.71 33.96
N PRO A 453 17.00 -1.50 35.21
CA PRO A 453 17.95 -2.41 35.84
C PRO A 453 17.36 -3.81 35.83
N PRO A 454 18.20 -4.87 35.78
CA PRO A 454 17.72 -6.24 35.76
C PRO A 454 16.73 -6.43 36.90
N THR A 455 15.50 -6.81 36.55
CA THR A 455 14.43 -7.06 37.52
C THR A 455 14.93 -8.08 38.54
N PRO A 456 14.87 -7.81 39.86
CA PRO A 456 15.11 -8.86 40.86
C PRO A 456 14.16 -10.03 40.58
N ALA A 457 14.62 -11.23 40.81
CA ALA A 457 13.83 -12.44 40.63
C ALA A 457 12.45 -12.32 41.31
N PRO A 458 11.39 -12.89 40.71
CA PRO A 458 10.01 -12.64 41.13
C PRO A 458 9.82 -13.08 42.58
N GLN A 459 9.50 -12.10 43.43
CA GLN A 459 8.90 -12.35 44.71
C GLN A 459 7.40 -12.61 44.49
N SER A 460 6.94 -13.73 44.94
CA SER A 460 5.55 -14.25 45.10
C SER A 460 4.41 -13.65 44.25
N PRO A 461 3.55 -14.48 43.64
CA PRO A 461 2.57 -14.07 42.63
C PRO A 461 1.33 -13.33 43.14
N ALA A 462 1.28 -12.85 44.40
CA ALA A 462 0.05 -12.36 45.01
C ALA A 462 -0.26 -10.88 44.79
N PHE A 463 0.65 -10.05 44.25
CA PHE A 463 0.45 -8.60 44.07
C PHE A 463 1.07 -8.03 42.79
N ALA A 464 1.10 -8.80 41.73
CA ALA A 464 1.47 -8.23 40.43
C ALA A 464 0.32 -7.36 39.92
N SER A 465 0.52 -6.05 39.85
CA SER A 465 -0.36 -5.18 39.05
C SER A 465 -0.42 -5.73 37.62
N PRO A 466 -1.60 -5.74 36.96
CA PRO A 466 -1.67 -6.18 35.57
C PRO A 466 -0.64 -5.38 34.75
N PRO A 467 0.06 -6.02 33.80
CA PRO A 467 1.04 -5.33 32.99
C PRO A 467 0.38 -4.13 32.31
N GLN A 468 0.88 -2.95 32.62
CA GLN A 468 0.42 -1.72 32.00
C GLN A 468 0.74 -1.83 30.49
N ALA A 469 -0.25 -1.62 29.63
CA ALA A 469 -0.02 -1.59 28.19
C ALA A 469 1.12 -0.60 27.88
N PRO A 470 2.10 -0.98 27.05
CA PRO A 470 3.21 -0.06 26.73
C PRO A 470 2.63 1.22 26.13
N ALA A 471 3.16 2.36 26.59
CA ALA A 471 2.75 3.67 26.06
C ALA A 471 2.99 3.71 24.54
N PRO A 472 2.06 4.28 23.75
CA PRO A 472 2.22 4.38 22.30
C PRO A 472 3.55 5.04 21.95
N ALA A 473 4.30 4.48 21.00
CA ALA A 473 5.57 5.04 20.60
C ALA A 473 5.38 6.41 19.93
N ALA A 474 6.28 7.33 20.17
CA ALA A 474 6.23 8.68 19.62
C ALA A 474 6.35 8.64 18.08
N ARG A 475 5.44 9.33 17.43
CA ARG A 475 5.42 9.51 15.97
C ARG A 475 4.67 10.78 15.60
N VAL A 476 5.25 11.55 14.70
CA VAL A 476 4.77 12.90 14.34
C VAL A 476 4.86 13.06 12.83
N LEU A 477 3.79 13.60 12.24
CA LEU A 477 3.78 14.22 10.92
C LEU A 477 3.75 15.73 11.07
N VAL A 478 4.58 16.42 10.29
CA VAL A 478 4.61 17.87 10.20
C VAL A 478 4.53 18.29 8.74
N GLY A 479 3.52 19.09 8.42
CA GLY A 479 3.33 19.68 7.10
C GLY A 479 3.45 21.20 7.14
N GLU A 480 4.22 21.80 6.21
CA GLU A 480 4.30 23.24 6.03
C GLU A 480 3.15 23.71 5.12
N LEU A 481 2.08 24.25 5.70
CA LEU A 481 0.92 24.80 4.98
C LEU A 481 1.23 26.15 4.31
N GLY A 482 2.16 26.89 4.85
CA GLY A 482 2.63 28.18 4.37
C GLY A 482 3.94 28.59 5.04
N PRO A 483 4.55 29.72 4.67
CA PRO A 483 5.89 30.08 5.14
C PRO A 483 6.08 30.13 6.66
N ASP A 484 5.02 30.43 7.39
CA ASP A 484 5.02 30.53 8.85
C ASP A 484 3.84 29.76 9.46
N GLU A 485 3.31 28.75 8.74
CA GLU A 485 2.12 28.01 9.14
C GLU A 485 2.35 26.49 8.97
N PHE A 486 2.00 25.71 10.00
CA PHE A 486 2.23 24.28 10.04
C PHE A 486 1.00 23.51 10.50
N LEU A 487 0.80 22.33 9.91
CA LEU A 487 -0.05 21.25 10.40
C LEU A 487 0.82 20.24 11.13
N ILE A 488 0.50 19.93 12.38
CA ILE A 488 1.26 19.02 13.22
C ILE A 488 0.30 17.99 13.78
N MET A 489 0.62 16.72 13.58
CA MET A 489 -0.19 15.64 14.12
C MET A 489 0.67 14.49 14.62
N GLY A 490 0.23 13.81 15.64
CA GLY A 490 0.95 12.65 16.18
C GLY A 490 0.75 12.40 17.65
N PHE A 491 1.69 11.65 18.23
CA PHE A 491 1.57 11.03 19.54
C PHE A 491 2.88 11.18 20.35
N ASN A 492 2.76 11.40 21.65
CA ASN A 492 3.87 11.30 22.62
C ASN A 492 5.12 12.09 22.23
N ALA A 493 4.98 13.31 21.76
CA ALA A 493 6.12 14.13 21.36
C ALA A 493 5.93 15.59 21.72
N ALA A 494 7.02 16.33 21.82
CA ALA A 494 7.03 17.79 21.83
C ALA A 494 7.76 18.30 20.59
N VAL A 495 7.22 19.35 19.97
CA VAL A 495 7.76 19.97 18.75
C VAL A 495 8.14 21.41 19.06
N ASP A 496 9.43 21.70 19.08
CA ASP A 496 9.99 23.01 19.33
C ASP A 496 10.30 23.72 18.01
N PHE A 497 9.92 24.99 17.87
CA PHE A 497 10.10 25.76 16.64
C PHE A 497 11.23 26.77 16.80
N ARG A 498 12.19 26.75 15.90
CA ARG A 498 13.30 27.70 15.84
C ARG A 498 13.46 28.24 14.42
N PRO A 499 13.76 29.54 14.25
CA PRO A 499 14.16 30.03 12.92
C PRO A 499 15.37 29.29 12.38
N THR A 500 15.45 29.13 11.07
CA THR A 500 16.61 28.54 10.40
C THR A 500 17.86 29.36 10.68
N VAL A 501 18.97 28.72 11.00
CA VAL A 501 20.27 29.37 11.25
C VAL A 501 20.69 30.17 10.02
N GLY A 502 21.12 31.40 10.20
CA GLY A 502 21.51 32.29 9.12
C GLY A 502 20.35 33.04 8.45
N SER A 503 19.11 32.85 8.89
CA SER A 503 17.92 33.55 8.37
C SER A 503 17.79 35.03 8.79
N GLY A 504 18.67 35.50 9.66
CA GLY A 504 18.58 36.86 10.23
C GLY A 504 17.62 37.01 11.41
N PHE A 505 16.89 35.92 11.76
CA PHE A 505 15.98 35.87 12.90
C PHE A 505 16.57 35.01 14.02
N THR A 506 16.36 35.43 15.28
CA THR A 506 16.93 34.74 16.45
C THR A 506 15.88 34.00 17.28
N ALA A 507 14.60 34.36 17.12
CA ALA A 507 13.52 33.80 17.89
C ALA A 507 12.24 33.66 17.04
N ALA A 508 11.30 32.88 17.57
CA ALA A 508 9.95 32.72 17.02
C ALA A 508 8.93 32.74 18.17
N GLN A 509 7.70 33.08 17.86
CA GLN A 509 6.56 32.95 18.76
C GLN A 509 5.31 32.51 18.04
N PHE A 510 4.36 31.87 18.74
CA PHE A 510 3.06 31.57 18.19
C PHE A 510 2.21 32.83 18.06
N LEU A 511 1.59 33.02 16.89
CA LEU A 511 0.49 33.93 16.67
C LEU A 511 -0.85 33.25 16.92
N GLN A 512 -0.94 31.96 16.55
CA GLN A 512 -2.15 31.17 16.66
C GLN A 512 -1.82 29.69 16.87
N VAL A 513 -2.56 29.03 17.75
CA VAL A 513 -2.54 27.58 17.95
C VAL A 513 -3.97 27.09 17.99
N GLU A 514 -4.33 26.22 17.07
CA GLU A 514 -5.65 25.62 16.98
C GLU A 514 -5.51 24.10 17.00
N GLU A 515 -6.35 23.44 17.77
CA GLU A 515 -6.58 22.00 17.67
C GLU A 515 -7.84 21.78 16.83
N GLY A 516 -7.83 20.82 15.91
CA GLY A 516 -8.96 20.63 15.04
C GLY A 516 -8.81 19.47 14.06
N VAL A 517 -9.72 19.42 13.09
CA VAL A 517 -9.77 18.42 12.01
C VAL A 517 -10.24 19.09 10.72
N TYR A 518 -10.09 18.39 9.59
CA TYR A 518 -10.72 18.80 8.32
C TYR A 518 -12.08 18.09 8.18
N GLU A 519 -13.12 18.87 7.94
CA GLU A 519 -14.44 18.38 7.57
C GLU A 519 -14.77 18.89 6.16
N ASN A 520 -15.01 17.99 5.23
CA ASN A 520 -15.27 18.31 3.81
C ASN A 520 -14.21 19.26 3.18
N GLY A 521 -12.93 19.03 3.55
CA GLY A 521 -11.81 19.83 3.05
C GLY A 521 -11.63 21.21 3.72
N VAL A 522 -12.45 21.54 4.74
CA VAL A 522 -12.36 22.80 5.48
C VAL A 522 -11.88 22.53 6.90
N TRP A 523 -10.88 23.30 7.35
CA TRP A 523 -10.42 23.23 8.73
C TRP A 523 -11.51 23.61 9.72
N LYS A 524 -11.76 22.78 10.70
CA LYS A 524 -12.68 23.00 11.82
C LYS A 524 -11.90 22.96 13.11
N THR A 525 -11.81 24.13 13.73
CA THR A 525 -11.19 24.27 15.05
C THR A 525 -12.10 23.65 16.12
N THR A 526 -11.61 22.67 16.85
CA THR A 526 -12.29 22.06 17.99
C THR A 526 -11.93 22.73 19.30
N ASN A 527 -10.69 23.26 19.40
CA ASN A 527 -10.20 24.00 20.54
C ASN A 527 -9.19 25.06 20.08
N VAL A 528 -9.36 26.28 20.59
CA VAL A 528 -8.33 27.33 20.45
C VAL A 528 -7.39 27.17 21.60
N GLY A 529 -6.18 26.67 21.31
CA GLY A 529 -5.13 26.55 22.32
C GLY A 529 -4.88 27.92 22.96
N ARG A 530 -4.97 28.00 24.26
CA ARG A 530 -4.42 29.17 24.96
C ARG A 530 -2.94 29.15 24.62
N THR A 531 -2.48 30.16 23.88
CA THR A 531 -1.06 30.42 23.69
C THR A 531 -0.47 30.55 25.09
N TYR A 532 0.12 29.46 25.59
CA TYR A 532 0.88 29.51 26.80
C TYR A 532 2.14 30.32 26.49
N GLN A 533 2.05 31.62 26.67
CA GLN A 533 3.19 32.53 26.71
C GLN A 533 3.92 32.33 28.04
N GLY A 534 4.28 31.08 28.32
CA GLY A 534 5.28 30.83 29.34
C GLY A 534 6.62 31.32 28.80
N SER A 535 7.48 31.79 29.68
CA SER A 535 8.83 32.27 29.42
C SER A 535 9.79 31.26 28.81
N PHE A 536 9.27 30.27 28.05
CA PHE A 536 10.07 29.27 27.37
C PHE A 536 10.27 29.65 25.91
N THR A 537 11.49 29.92 25.56
CA THR A 537 12.01 29.99 24.22
C THR A 537 12.77 28.68 23.94
N PRO A 538 12.49 27.94 22.87
CA PRO A 538 11.58 28.21 21.74
C PRO A 538 10.10 27.85 22.03
N PRO A 539 9.14 28.36 21.22
CA PRO A 539 7.75 27.95 21.30
C PRO A 539 7.62 26.45 21.03
N SER A 540 6.79 25.77 21.79
CA SER A 540 6.67 24.31 21.77
C SER A 540 5.22 23.86 21.80
N ILE A 541 4.90 22.80 21.02
CA ILE A 541 3.62 22.07 21.03
C ILE A 541 3.85 20.68 21.59
N SER A 542 2.98 20.27 22.53
CA SER A 542 2.99 18.90 23.08
C SER A 542 1.86 18.07 22.49
N LEU A 543 2.21 16.90 21.97
CA LEU A 543 1.30 15.89 21.44
C LEU A 543 1.07 14.82 22.51
N THR A 544 -0.20 14.55 22.80
CA THR A 544 -0.61 13.63 23.86
C THR A 544 -0.44 12.15 23.49
N ALA A 545 -0.61 11.26 24.44
CA ALA A 545 -0.65 9.81 24.20
C ALA A 545 -1.91 9.38 23.41
N GLN A 546 -2.98 10.15 23.47
CA GLN A 546 -4.22 9.92 22.71
C GLN A 546 -4.16 10.45 21.29
N GLY A 547 -3.08 11.19 20.96
CA GLY A 547 -2.88 11.88 19.71
C GLY A 547 -3.51 13.27 19.68
N SER A 548 -2.91 14.16 18.91
CA SER A 548 -3.37 15.54 18.72
C SER A 548 -3.12 15.98 17.29
N ILE A 549 -3.97 16.88 16.79
CA ILE A 549 -3.83 17.54 15.49
C ILE A 549 -3.88 19.04 15.73
N TYR A 550 -2.80 19.73 15.39
CA TYR A 550 -2.67 21.17 15.56
C TYR A 550 -2.40 21.86 14.23
N ARG A 551 -3.02 23.03 14.06
CA ARG A 551 -2.63 24.04 13.08
C ARG A 551 -2.03 25.23 13.84
N VAL A 552 -0.81 25.60 13.49
CA VAL A 552 -0.09 26.66 14.17
C VAL A 552 0.37 27.72 13.20
N LYS A 553 0.30 28.96 13.61
CA LYS A 553 0.86 30.11 12.89
C LYS A 553 1.90 30.79 13.78
N LEU A 554 3.05 31.10 13.19
CA LEU A 554 4.18 31.69 13.89
C LEU A 554 4.55 33.05 13.30
N MET A 555 5.34 33.81 14.04
CA MET A 555 6.16 34.92 13.56
C MET A 555 7.59 34.76 14.05
N ARG A 556 8.52 35.27 13.28
CA ARG A 556 9.96 35.31 13.61
C ARG A 556 10.39 36.75 13.90
N TYR A 557 11.32 36.93 14.78
CA TYR A 557 11.86 38.26 15.19
C TYR A 557 13.33 38.17 15.60
#